data_58efc84326bab136509e3986f690281a
#
_entry.id   58efc84326bab136509e3986f690281a
#
_cell.length_a   1.000
_cell.length_b   1.000
_cell.length_c   1.000
_cell.angle_alpha   90.00
_cell.angle_beta   90.00
_cell.angle_gamma   90.00
#
_symmetry.space_group_name_H-M   'P 1'
#
loop_
_entity.id
_entity.type
_entity.pdbx_description
1 polymer ?
#
loop_
_entity_poly.entity_id
_entity_poly.type
_entity_poly.pdbx_seq_one_letter_code
_entity_poly.pdbx_strand_id
1 'polypeptide(L)'
;MSSWSSGARRAAGAALAALLGGWAVAALAPRDFTVGTFQDDAGYAVLAKSIREQHTYRNIEFPGRPPELKFAPGWPAVLALAWRPGASGDANLERLRWVNLALVGPLAAVIALAGIQVFGLPAAFSAVVAVASVAAPAELTWWTIPMSEPLCLALLALGLVLTERGRPLSAAVALAAAVYVRSVAAPFLVALVIAVAWRRGWRRAAAAAAVGILLLLPWVVHVALNAHAVPDVLGGAGYGSYAAFYGQGLAADPVTMLFRVPWVNAPMILQALGQALLGWHWAPRALELLLGVVVAGLVVRSGRERPVFWIGLAVYVLTVLFWPFPQEERFVGSTWPLLLLSALAALPWRRVRWSVAVAFALVAAVAFVQGRGVERHRARSRSSLALMDSLRPRIPPGALVATSNPPLVYLRLGNPTMVNWRERSYRWYRMGYWSTAWGLGDDLWAIVRTSRPDYLIIERRGAEGRYAAGSLIRQCPGVLHEVWSTPGGEYLFAVRSDVPCAPVTVKP
;
A
#
# COMPACT_ATOMS: atom_id res chain seq x y z
N MET A 1 -5.42 16.54 42.11
CA MET A 1 -5.96 16.47 40.73
C MET A 1 -5.49 17.73 39.98
N SER A 2 -4.46 17.58 39.11
CA SER A 2 -3.93 18.72 38.33
C SER A 2 -4.99 19.21 37.33
N SER A 3 -5.38 20.47 37.46
CA SER A 3 -6.30 21.11 36.51
C SER A 3 -5.64 21.16 35.12
N TRP A 4 -6.18 20.42 34.17
CA TRP A 4 -5.74 20.47 32.79
C TRP A 4 -5.84 21.94 32.28
N SER A 5 -4.79 22.42 31.61
CA SER A 5 -4.84 23.74 30.97
C SER A 5 -5.99 23.80 29.95
N SER A 6 -6.53 24.97 29.71
CA SER A 6 -7.63 25.18 28.76
C SER A 6 -7.29 24.68 27.35
N GLY A 7 -6.02 24.76 26.98
CA GLY A 7 -5.51 24.19 25.70
C GLY A 7 -5.56 22.66 25.64
N ALA A 8 -5.16 21.98 26.73
CA ALA A 8 -5.20 20.53 26.81
C ALA A 8 -6.64 20.00 26.76
N ARG A 9 -7.59 20.67 27.41
CA ARG A 9 -9.02 20.33 27.35
C ARG A 9 -9.59 20.48 25.95
N ARG A 10 -9.25 21.57 25.24
CA ARG A 10 -9.67 21.76 23.84
C ARG A 10 -9.09 20.69 22.90
N ALA A 11 -7.82 20.34 23.06
CA ALA A 11 -7.20 19.29 22.26
C ALA A 11 -7.83 17.91 22.53
N ALA A 12 -8.12 17.57 23.80
CA ALA A 12 -8.81 16.34 24.15
C ALA A 12 -10.23 16.28 23.60
N GLY A 13 -10.99 17.38 23.70
CA GLY A 13 -12.33 17.47 23.10
C GLY A 13 -12.33 17.31 21.58
N ALA A 14 -11.39 17.93 20.89
CA ALA A 14 -11.24 17.78 19.45
C ALA A 14 -10.86 16.33 19.04
N ALA A 15 -9.96 15.70 19.77
CA ALA A 15 -9.60 14.30 19.53
C ALA A 15 -10.78 13.36 19.78
N LEU A 16 -11.55 13.58 20.85
CA LEU A 16 -12.77 12.81 21.10
C LEU A 16 -13.83 13.01 20.02
N ALA A 17 -14.06 14.25 19.59
CA ALA A 17 -14.99 14.54 18.49
C ALA A 17 -14.55 13.87 17.19
N ALA A 18 -13.26 13.90 16.88
CA ALA A 18 -12.70 13.21 15.71
C ALA A 18 -12.78 11.67 15.82
N LEU A 19 -12.55 11.10 17.01
CA LEU A 19 -12.73 9.66 17.30
C LEU A 19 -14.16 9.22 16.99
N LEU A 20 -15.15 9.91 17.56
CA LEU A 20 -16.56 9.59 17.38
C LEU A 20 -17.00 9.81 15.93
N GLY A 21 -16.55 10.91 15.30
CA GLY A 21 -16.78 11.18 13.88
C GLY A 21 -16.18 10.12 12.97
N GLY A 22 -14.96 9.68 13.25
CA GLY A 22 -14.31 8.59 12.52
C GLY A 22 -15.06 7.25 12.63
N TRP A 23 -15.56 6.89 13.80
CA TRP A 23 -16.40 5.71 13.96
C TRP A 23 -17.77 5.84 13.30
N ALA A 24 -18.37 7.05 13.27
CA ALA A 24 -19.57 7.30 12.48
C ALA A 24 -19.32 7.09 10.98
N VAL A 25 -18.18 7.57 10.46
CA VAL A 25 -17.73 7.30 9.09
C VAL A 25 -17.60 5.81 8.84
N ALA A 26 -16.93 5.07 9.74
CA ALA A 26 -16.76 3.62 9.64
C ALA A 26 -18.10 2.87 9.62
N ALA A 27 -19.05 3.30 10.43
CA ALA A 27 -20.41 2.70 10.48
C ALA A 27 -21.19 2.89 9.17
N LEU A 28 -20.96 4.00 8.48
CA LEU A 28 -21.60 4.36 7.21
C LEU A 28 -20.79 3.91 5.98
N ALA A 29 -19.58 3.36 6.19
CA ALA A 29 -18.71 2.96 5.10
C ALA A 29 -19.32 1.87 4.23
N PRO A 30 -19.11 1.92 2.89
CA PRO A 30 -19.59 0.89 1.97
C PRO A 30 -18.96 -0.47 2.30
N ARG A 31 -19.78 -1.54 2.23
CA ARG A 31 -19.34 -2.92 2.54
C ARG A 31 -19.13 -3.79 1.31
N ASP A 32 -19.29 -3.24 0.14
CA ASP A 32 -19.25 -3.93 -1.15
C ASP A 32 -17.85 -4.01 -1.79
N PHE A 33 -16.81 -3.54 -1.09
CA PHE A 33 -15.42 -3.83 -1.46
C PHE A 33 -15.00 -5.21 -0.99
N THR A 34 -14.29 -5.92 -1.86
CA THR A 34 -13.83 -7.27 -1.56
C THR A 34 -12.32 -7.32 -1.38
N VAL A 35 -11.88 -8.21 -0.49
CA VAL A 35 -10.46 -8.52 -0.34
C VAL A 35 -9.93 -9.08 -1.65
N GLY A 36 -8.75 -8.63 -2.06
CA GLY A 36 -8.10 -8.92 -3.34
C GLY A 36 -8.19 -7.79 -4.36
N THR A 37 -8.89 -6.69 -4.03
CA THR A 37 -9.01 -5.52 -4.93
C THR A 37 -7.65 -4.87 -5.23
N PHE A 38 -6.74 -4.84 -4.25
CA PHE A 38 -5.41 -4.24 -4.36
C PHE A 38 -4.26 -5.25 -4.27
N GLN A 39 -4.53 -6.54 -4.29
CA GLN A 39 -3.57 -7.63 -4.17
C GLN A 39 -2.88 -7.70 -2.78
N ASP A 40 -2.30 -6.63 -2.25
CA ASP A 40 -1.66 -6.60 -0.93
C ASP A 40 -2.65 -6.90 0.20
N ASP A 41 -3.89 -6.47 0.08
CA ASP A 41 -4.97 -6.74 1.05
C ASP A 41 -5.24 -8.25 1.19
N ALA A 42 -5.24 -8.98 0.07
CA ALA A 42 -5.31 -10.43 0.08
C ALA A 42 -4.02 -11.08 0.62
N GLY A 43 -2.85 -10.54 0.26
CA GLY A 43 -1.55 -10.98 0.79
C GLY A 43 -1.50 -10.87 2.32
N TYR A 44 -1.93 -9.75 2.88
CA TYR A 44 -2.02 -9.59 4.35
C TYR A 44 -2.98 -10.59 4.99
N ALA A 45 -4.10 -10.91 4.35
CA ALA A 45 -5.05 -11.90 4.85
C ALA A 45 -4.45 -13.32 4.84
N VAL A 46 -3.70 -13.70 3.78
CA VAL A 46 -2.97 -14.97 3.72
C VAL A 46 -1.91 -15.06 4.80
N LEU A 47 -1.14 -14.00 5.02
CA LEU A 47 -0.13 -13.96 6.08
C LEU A 47 -0.75 -14.02 7.49
N ALA A 48 -1.89 -13.38 7.70
CA ALA A 48 -2.65 -13.50 8.95
C ALA A 48 -3.09 -14.96 9.20
N LYS A 49 -3.58 -15.64 8.16
CA LYS A 49 -3.90 -17.08 8.19
C LYS A 49 -2.66 -17.91 8.51
N SER A 50 -1.52 -17.65 7.85
CA SER A 50 -0.25 -18.33 8.08
C SER A 50 0.20 -18.22 9.55
N ILE A 51 0.16 -17.02 10.13
CA ILE A 51 0.49 -16.78 11.53
C ILE A 51 -0.47 -17.56 12.45
N ARG A 52 -1.78 -17.47 12.20
CA ARG A 52 -2.78 -17.98 13.13
C ARG A 52 -2.97 -19.49 13.09
N GLU A 53 -2.90 -20.09 11.88
CA GLU A 53 -3.17 -21.53 11.69
C GLU A 53 -1.90 -22.38 11.65
N GLN A 54 -0.77 -21.80 11.18
CA GLN A 54 0.47 -22.55 10.99
C GLN A 54 1.61 -22.08 11.91
N HIS A 55 1.42 -21.01 12.68
CA HIS A 55 2.44 -20.41 13.56
C HIS A 55 3.73 -20.04 12.81
N THR A 56 3.59 -19.66 11.52
CA THR A 56 4.71 -19.31 10.64
C THR A 56 4.47 -17.97 9.96
N TYR A 57 5.55 -17.36 9.45
CA TYR A 57 5.47 -16.13 8.65
C TYR A 57 5.91 -16.43 7.21
N ARG A 58 5.01 -17.06 6.46
CA ARG A 58 5.29 -17.61 5.12
C ARG A 58 4.14 -17.34 4.16
N ASN A 59 4.46 -17.27 2.88
CA ASN A 59 3.52 -17.19 1.77
C ASN A 59 2.94 -18.60 1.50
N ILE A 60 1.91 -18.97 2.26
CA ILE A 60 1.34 -20.33 2.27
C ILE A 60 0.51 -20.67 1.03
N GLU A 61 0.21 -19.69 0.20
CA GLU A 61 -0.44 -19.86 -1.10
C GLU A 61 0.49 -20.49 -2.15
N PHE A 62 1.81 -20.37 -1.99
CA PHE A 62 2.77 -20.92 -2.93
C PHE A 62 3.25 -22.31 -2.55
N PRO A 63 3.57 -23.17 -3.54
CA PRO A 63 4.30 -24.42 -3.31
C PRO A 63 5.62 -24.12 -2.55
N GLY A 64 5.97 -25.01 -1.61
CA GLY A 64 7.16 -24.81 -0.78
C GLY A 64 7.05 -23.75 0.30
N ARG A 65 5.98 -22.95 0.30
CA ARG A 65 5.66 -21.96 1.33
C ARG A 65 6.89 -21.09 1.69
N PRO A 66 7.41 -20.28 0.75
CA PRO A 66 8.60 -19.49 0.99
C PRO A 66 8.35 -18.46 2.12
N PRO A 67 9.41 -18.05 2.84
CA PRO A 67 9.29 -17.01 3.86
C PRO A 67 8.83 -15.69 3.24
N GLU A 68 8.04 -14.92 3.99
CA GLU A 68 7.68 -13.57 3.59
C GLU A 68 8.84 -12.61 3.90
N LEU A 69 9.26 -11.81 2.92
CA LEU A 69 10.39 -10.87 3.03
C LEU A 69 10.02 -9.42 2.66
N LYS A 70 8.88 -9.21 2.01
CA LYS A 70 8.43 -7.90 1.54
C LYS A 70 7.59 -7.20 2.60
N PHE A 71 6.57 -7.86 3.10
CA PHE A 71 5.66 -7.29 4.09
C PHE A 71 6.22 -7.50 5.49
N ALA A 72 6.40 -6.40 6.23
CA ALA A 72 6.77 -6.50 7.64
C ALA A 72 5.60 -7.08 8.47
N PRO A 73 5.86 -7.84 9.54
CA PRO A 73 4.85 -8.70 10.19
C PRO A 73 3.82 -7.95 11.04
N GLY A 74 3.98 -6.65 11.28
CA GLY A 74 3.13 -5.92 12.24
C GLY A 74 1.65 -5.92 11.84
N TRP A 75 1.35 -5.64 10.58
CA TRP A 75 -0.04 -5.64 10.13
C TRP A 75 -0.64 -7.04 10.04
N PRO A 76 -0.01 -8.04 9.40
CA PRO A 76 -0.49 -9.42 9.44
C PRO A 76 -0.68 -9.97 10.84
N ALA A 77 0.17 -9.61 11.81
CA ALA A 77 0.03 -10.04 13.19
C ALA A 77 -1.22 -9.46 13.86
N VAL A 78 -1.53 -8.18 13.62
CA VAL A 78 -2.79 -7.57 14.10
C VAL A 78 -4.00 -8.26 13.48
N LEU A 79 -3.98 -8.53 12.18
CA LEU A 79 -5.05 -9.25 11.51
C LEU A 79 -5.20 -10.70 12.01
N ALA A 80 -4.10 -11.36 12.36
CA ALA A 80 -4.10 -12.72 12.90
C ALA A 80 -4.87 -12.84 14.23
N LEU A 81 -4.95 -11.76 15.03
CA LEU A 81 -5.74 -11.74 16.26
C LEU A 81 -7.25 -11.89 15.97
N ALA A 82 -7.72 -11.42 14.82
CA ALA A 82 -9.11 -11.51 14.40
C ALA A 82 -9.41 -12.77 13.57
N TRP A 83 -8.39 -13.43 13.03
CA TRP A 83 -8.56 -14.66 12.24
C TRP A 83 -8.99 -15.82 13.14
N ARG A 84 -10.04 -16.53 12.75
CA ARG A 84 -10.54 -17.72 13.48
C ARG A 84 -10.29 -18.99 12.67
N PRO A 85 -9.43 -19.90 13.15
CA PRO A 85 -9.28 -21.23 12.53
C PRO A 85 -10.62 -21.96 12.47
N GLY A 86 -10.87 -22.69 11.39
CA GLY A 86 -12.10 -23.45 11.18
C GLY A 86 -13.32 -22.63 10.74
N ALA A 87 -13.26 -21.28 10.77
CA ALA A 87 -14.32 -20.47 10.17
C ALA A 87 -14.14 -20.40 8.66
N SER A 88 -15.24 -20.14 7.94
CA SER A 88 -15.19 -19.96 6.48
C SER A 88 -14.26 -18.79 6.10
N GLY A 89 -13.70 -18.83 4.90
CA GLY A 89 -12.87 -17.77 4.36
C GLY A 89 -13.61 -16.42 4.40
N ASP A 90 -14.86 -16.38 3.95
CA ASP A 90 -15.67 -15.16 3.91
C ASP A 90 -15.91 -14.58 5.31
N ALA A 91 -16.20 -15.43 6.31
CA ALA A 91 -16.37 -14.98 7.69
C ALA A 91 -15.07 -14.40 8.27
N ASN A 92 -13.93 -14.95 7.91
CA ASN A 92 -12.65 -14.40 8.31
C ASN A 92 -12.34 -13.07 7.60
N LEU A 93 -12.57 -12.97 6.29
CA LEU A 93 -12.36 -11.73 5.54
C LEU A 93 -13.24 -10.58 6.07
N GLU A 94 -14.48 -10.89 6.47
CA GLU A 94 -15.37 -9.89 7.10
C GLU A 94 -14.83 -9.43 8.46
N ARG A 95 -14.27 -10.34 9.30
CA ARG A 95 -13.62 -9.95 10.55
C ARG A 95 -12.41 -9.05 10.32
N LEU A 96 -11.58 -9.35 9.31
CA LEU A 96 -10.43 -8.51 8.98
C LEU A 96 -10.85 -7.10 8.54
N ARG A 97 -11.97 -6.98 7.82
CA ARG A 97 -12.58 -5.68 7.50
C ARG A 97 -12.92 -4.89 8.76
N TRP A 98 -13.55 -5.55 9.75
CA TRP A 98 -13.91 -4.88 11.01
C TRP A 98 -12.70 -4.40 11.79
N VAL A 99 -11.56 -5.07 11.71
CA VAL A 99 -10.30 -4.57 12.30
C VAL A 99 -9.93 -3.21 11.72
N ASN A 100 -9.98 -3.06 10.40
CA ASN A 100 -9.69 -1.78 9.73
C ASN A 100 -10.70 -0.70 10.11
N LEU A 101 -11.99 -1.01 10.04
CA LEU A 101 -13.05 -0.05 10.39
C LEU A 101 -12.94 0.44 11.83
N ALA A 102 -12.55 -0.44 12.77
CA ALA A 102 -12.32 -0.06 14.16
C ALA A 102 -11.17 0.95 14.33
N LEU A 103 -10.17 0.93 13.44
CA LEU A 103 -9.04 1.86 13.47
C LEU A 103 -9.39 3.26 12.97
N VAL A 104 -10.48 3.46 12.23
CA VAL A 104 -10.83 4.76 11.62
C VAL A 104 -11.04 5.85 12.66
N GLY A 105 -11.70 5.52 13.77
CA GLY A 105 -11.87 6.46 14.89
C GLY A 105 -10.54 6.88 15.53
N PRO A 106 -9.72 5.96 16.04
CA PRO A 106 -8.39 6.26 16.55
C PRO A 106 -7.50 7.02 15.56
N LEU A 107 -7.55 6.66 14.28
CA LEU A 107 -6.84 7.37 13.22
C LEU A 107 -7.27 8.84 13.14
N ALA A 108 -8.58 9.10 13.05
CA ALA A 108 -9.11 10.48 13.01
C ALA A 108 -8.70 11.27 14.26
N ALA A 109 -8.75 10.67 15.45
CA ALA A 109 -8.32 11.30 16.69
C ALA A 109 -6.84 11.72 16.67
N VAL A 110 -5.95 10.82 16.21
CA VAL A 110 -4.51 11.13 16.15
C VAL A 110 -4.19 12.13 15.05
N ILE A 111 -4.90 12.11 13.91
CA ILE A 111 -4.80 13.14 12.86
C ILE A 111 -5.22 14.50 13.43
N ALA A 112 -6.32 14.58 14.19
CA ALA A 112 -6.75 15.84 14.84
C ALA A 112 -5.70 16.37 15.82
N LEU A 113 -5.09 15.48 16.63
CA LEU A 113 -3.99 15.84 17.52
C LEU A 113 -2.75 16.32 16.73
N ALA A 114 -2.43 15.70 15.63
CA ALA A 114 -1.35 16.14 14.75
C ALA A 114 -1.64 17.53 14.16
N GLY A 115 -2.88 17.78 13.73
CA GLY A 115 -3.32 19.10 13.29
C GLY A 115 -3.07 20.20 14.33
N ILE A 116 -3.40 19.92 15.60
CA ILE A 116 -3.23 20.87 16.70
C ILE A 116 -1.76 21.02 17.09
N GLN A 117 -1.06 19.91 17.32
CA GLN A 117 0.23 19.93 18.02
C GLN A 117 1.43 19.98 17.07
N VAL A 118 1.32 19.39 15.90
CA VAL A 118 2.38 19.42 14.89
C VAL A 118 2.17 20.61 13.95
N PHE A 119 0.94 20.82 13.48
CA PHE A 119 0.66 21.84 12.46
C PHE A 119 0.10 23.16 13.01
N GLY A 120 -0.20 23.25 14.30
CA GLY A 120 -0.65 24.49 14.96
C GLY A 120 -2.02 24.98 14.51
N LEU A 121 -2.86 24.10 13.97
CA LEU A 121 -4.20 24.42 13.51
C LEU A 121 -5.18 24.56 14.69
N PRO A 122 -6.28 25.34 14.54
CA PRO A 122 -7.32 25.43 15.54
C PRO A 122 -7.95 24.06 15.85
N ALA A 123 -8.32 23.80 17.11
CA ALA A 123 -8.79 22.48 17.56
C ALA A 123 -10.04 21.98 16.80
N ALA A 124 -11.07 22.83 16.69
CA ALA A 124 -12.29 22.49 15.95
C ALA A 124 -12.02 22.25 14.46
N PHE A 125 -11.18 23.08 13.85
CA PHE A 125 -10.76 22.93 12.46
C PHE A 125 -10.02 21.61 12.24
N SER A 126 -9.07 21.26 13.13
CA SER A 126 -8.33 20.02 13.08
C SER A 126 -9.23 18.79 13.19
N ALA A 127 -10.26 18.82 14.06
CA ALA A 127 -11.23 17.76 14.18
C ALA A 127 -12.04 17.57 12.89
N VAL A 128 -12.54 18.64 12.30
CA VAL A 128 -13.29 18.61 11.03
C VAL A 128 -12.42 18.05 9.91
N VAL A 129 -11.20 18.56 9.74
CA VAL A 129 -10.27 18.09 8.69
C VAL A 129 -9.90 16.62 8.89
N ALA A 130 -9.72 16.18 10.15
CA ALA A 130 -9.41 14.78 10.45
C ALA A 130 -10.56 13.85 10.06
N VAL A 131 -11.79 14.16 10.46
CA VAL A 131 -12.98 13.37 10.08
C VAL A 131 -13.15 13.35 8.56
N ALA A 132 -12.97 14.50 7.96
CA ALA A 132 -13.08 14.68 6.53
C ALA A 132 -12.05 13.88 5.73
N SER A 133 -10.81 13.87 6.18
CA SER A 133 -9.76 13.10 5.50
C SER A 133 -10.01 11.60 5.58
N VAL A 134 -10.55 11.08 6.70
CA VAL A 134 -10.93 9.66 6.78
C VAL A 134 -12.25 9.33 6.08
N ALA A 135 -13.12 10.32 5.89
CA ALA A 135 -14.38 10.18 5.13
C ALA A 135 -14.20 10.34 3.63
N ALA A 136 -13.03 10.78 3.18
CA ALA A 136 -12.74 10.95 1.76
C ALA A 136 -12.96 9.62 1.02
N PRO A 137 -13.76 9.59 -0.08
CA PRO A 137 -14.12 8.33 -0.73
C PRO A 137 -12.94 7.48 -1.19
N ALA A 138 -11.84 8.11 -1.62
CA ALA A 138 -10.61 7.38 -1.93
C ALA A 138 -10.06 6.67 -0.69
N GLU A 139 -10.03 7.33 0.45
CA GLU A 139 -9.57 6.78 1.72
C GLU A 139 -10.52 5.70 2.26
N LEU A 140 -11.86 5.88 2.09
CA LEU A 140 -12.84 4.86 2.47
C LEU A 140 -12.59 3.51 1.79
N THR A 141 -12.09 3.52 0.56
CA THR A 141 -11.71 2.29 -0.14
C THR A 141 -10.63 1.51 0.63
N TRP A 142 -9.67 2.21 1.24
CA TRP A 142 -8.57 1.61 2.00
C TRP A 142 -9.01 1.15 3.40
N TRP A 143 -10.01 1.84 3.99
CA TRP A 143 -10.49 1.49 5.32
C TRP A 143 -11.45 0.29 5.31
N THR A 144 -12.08 0.00 4.19
CA THR A 144 -13.07 -1.09 4.07
C THR A 144 -12.50 -2.46 3.71
N ILE A 145 -11.20 -2.54 3.45
CA ILE A 145 -10.46 -3.76 3.18
C ILE A 145 -9.24 -3.84 4.11
N PRO A 146 -8.63 -5.00 4.35
CA PRO A 146 -7.56 -5.17 5.33
C PRO A 146 -6.21 -4.59 4.88
N MET A 147 -6.20 -3.29 4.54
CA MET A 147 -5.00 -2.56 4.16
C MET A 147 -4.23 -2.04 5.38
N SER A 148 -2.92 -1.94 5.25
CA SER A 148 -2.01 -1.53 6.34
C SER A 148 -1.94 -0.02 6.55
N GLU A 149 -2.45 0.77 5.62
CA GLU A 149 -2.38 2.23 5.60
C GLU A 149 -2.99 2.89 6.85
N PRO A 150 -4.17 2.48 7.36
CA PRO A 150 -4.79 3.13 8.52
C PRO A 150 -3.92 3.07 9.76
N LEU A 151 -3.40 1.87 10.07
CA LEU A 151 -2.56 1.67 11.26
C LEU A 151 -1.20 2.35 11.09
N CYS A 152 -0.59 2.26 9.91
CA CYS A 152 0.68 2.92 9.62
C CYS A 152 0.56 4.43 9.81
N LEU A 153 -0.46 5.06 9.22
CA LEU A 153 -0.69 6.49 9.32
C LEU A 153 -1.00 6.94 10.75
N ALA A 154 -1.79 6.14 11.51
CA ALA A 154 -2.07 6.43 12.91
C ALA A 154 -0.79 6.42 13.77
N LEU A 155 0.06 5.41 13.60
CA LEU A 155 1.34 5.29 14.31
C LEU A 155 2.33 6.38 13.90
N LEU A 156 2.37 6.73 12.62
CA LEU A 156 3.20 7.82 12.09
C LEU A 156 2.77 9.16 12.67
N ALA A 157 1.48 9.49 12.62
CA ALA A 157 0.93 10.72 13.21
C ALA A 157 1.16 10.76 14.74
N LEU A 158 0.99 9.63 15.43
CA LEU A 158 1.31 9.51 16.86
C LEU A 158 2.79 9.77 17.14
N GLY A 159 3.68 9.21 16.34
CA GLY A 159 5.14 9.47 16.44
C GLY A 159 5.47 10.94 16.31
N LEU A 160 4.88 11.65 15.35
CA LEU A 160 5.03 13.10 15.19
C LEU A 160 4.51 13.87 16.40
N VAL A 161 3.30 13.55 16.90
CA VAL A 161 2.70 14.16 18.11
C VAL A 161 3.60 13.95 19.33
N LEU A 162 4.12 12.74 19.54
CA LEU A 162 5.00 12.42 20.67
C LEU A 162 6.34 13.17 20.58
N THR A 163 6.83 13.39 19.37
CA THR A 163 8.04 14.19 19.13
C THR A 163 7.85 15.64 19.55
N GLU A 164 6.76 16.26 19.13
CA GLU A 164 6.46 17.65 19.51
C GLU A 164 6.20 17.80 21.02
N ARG A 165 5.65 16.75 21.66
CA ARG A 165 5.52 16.68 23.13
C ARG A 165 6.83 16.43 23.87
N GLY A 166 7.94 16.31 23.18
CA GLY A 166 9.24 16.11 23.81
C GLY A 166 9.51 14.69 24.31
N ARG A 167 8.81 13.69 23.78
CA ARG A 167 8.94 12.27 24.16
C ARG A 167 9.62 11.43 23.07
N PRO A 168 10.94 11.64 22.79
CA PRO A 168 11.61 11.03 21.65
C PRO A 168 11.65 9.50 21.71
N LEU A 169 11.77 8.88 22.89
CA LEU A 169 11.80 7.42 23.01
C LEU A 169 10.42 6.81 22.66
N SER A 170 9.34 7.39 23.19
CA SER A 170 7.97 6.96 22.84
C SER A 170 7.68 7.19 21.35
N ALA A 171 8.20 8.30 20.78
CA ALA A 171 8.10 8.56 19.34
C ALA A 171 8.86 7.49 18.53
N ALA A 172 10.07 7.09 18.96
CA ALA A 172 10.83 6.02 18.32
C ALA A 172 10.09 4.69 18.34
N VAL A 173 9.43 4.33 19.46
CA VAL A 173 8.57 3.14 19.55
C VAL A 173 7.41 3.22 18.56
N ALA A 174 6.68 4.34 18.51
CA ALA A 174 5.54 4.51 17.61
C ALA A 174 5.97 4.43 16.13
N LEU A 175 7.09 5.10 15.78
CA LEU A 175 7.62 5.08 14.41
C LEU A 175 8.20 3.72 14.02
N ALA A 176 8.89 3.03 14.93
CA ALA A 176 9.34 1.65 14.69
C ALA A 176 8.14 0.70 14.48
N ALA A 177 7.08 0.85 15.27
CA ALA A 177 5.83 0.12 15.07
C ALA A 177 5.20 0.45 13.70
N ALA A 178 5.24 1.72 13.26
CA ALA A 178 4.80 2.09 11.91
C ALA A 178 5.62 1.38 10.81
N VAL A 179 6.93 1.23 10.99
CA VAL A 179 7.81 0.49 10.07
C VAL A 179 7.45 -1.01 10.04
N TYR A 180 7.10 -1.60 11.19
CA TYR A 180 6.59 -2.97 11.24
C TYR A 180 5.25 -3.15 10.52
N VAL A 181 4.45 -2.11 10.44
CA VAL A 181 3.19 -2.11 9.66
C VAL A 181 3.49 -1.90 8.17
N ARG A 182 4.36 -0.92 7.86
CA ARG A 182 4.82 -0.63 6.48
C ARG A 182 6.23 -0.07 6.52
N SER A 183 7.15 -0.73 5.85
CA SER A 183 8.56 -0.32 5.77
C SER A 183 8.77 1.10 5.21
N VAL A 184 7.82 1.60 4.42
CA VAL A 184 7.81 2.97 3.88
C VAL A 184 7.75 4.07 4.96
N ALA A 185 7.45 3.73 6.23
CA ALA A 185 7.53 4.66 7.36
C ALA A 185 8.96 4.88 7.89
N ALA A 186 9.94 4.07 7.48
CA ALA A 186 11.33 4.16 7.95
C ALA A 186 11.96 5.57 7.81
N PRO A 187 11.72 6.35 6.75
CA PRO A 187 12.17 7.74 6.64
C PRO A 187 11.84 8.63 7.83
N PHE A 188 10.69 8.42 8.45
CA PHE A 188 10.26 9.23 9.59
C PHE A 188 10.98 8.86 10.89
N LEU A 189 11.39 7.60 11.05
CA LEU A 189 12.26 7.19 12.15
C LEU A 189 13.65 7.78 12.02
N VAL A 190 14.22 7.80 10.81
CA VAL A 190 15.49 8.48 10.51
C VAL A 190 15.38 9.97 10.79
N ALA A 191 14.29 10.62 10.35
CA ALA A 191 14.04 12.03 10.59
C ALA A 191 13.92 12.37 12.08
N LEU A 192 13.30 11.49 12.88
CA LEU A 192 13.25 11.64 14.33
C LEU A 192 14.67 11.74 14.92
N VAL A 193 15.55 10.79 14.56
CA VAL A 193 16.91 10.73 15.07
C VAL A 193 17.68 12.02 14.71
N ILE A 194 17.62 12.45 13.44
CA ILE A 194 18.27 13.66 12.96
C ILE A 194 17.75 14.91 13.70
N ALA A 195 16.43 15.07 13.79
CA ALA A 195 15.82 16.23 14.43
C ALA A 195 16.07 16.27 15.95
N VAL A 196 16.10 15.11 16.62
CA VAL A 196 16.44 15.01 18.05
C VAL A 196 17.91 15.33 18.26
N ALA A 197 18.82 14.86 17.39
CA ALA A 197 20.24 15.20 17.46
C ALA A 197 20.42 16.72 17.37
N TRP A 198 19.77 17.35 16.43
CA TRP A 198 19.86 18.80 16.20
C TRP A 198 19.25 19.62 17.33
N ARG A 199 18.04 19.26 17.85
CA ARG A 199 17.31 20.09 18.83
C ARG A 199 17.62 19.75 20.28
N ARG A 200 18.06 18.50 20.60
CA ARG A 200 18.13 17.96 21.98
C ARG A 200 19.42 17.26 22.31
N GLY A 201 20.34 17.24 21.36
CA GLY A 201 21.68 16.67 21.51
C GLY A 201 21.77 15.17 21.17
N TRP A 202 23.00 14.76 20.86
CA TRP A 202 23.32 13.45 20.31
C TRP A 202 22.99 12.27 21.25
N ARG A 203 23.09 12.44 22.58
CA ARG A 203 22.79 11.37 23.55
C ARG A 203 21.34 10.91 23.47
N ARG A 204 20.39 11.86 23.37
CA ARG A 204 18.96 11.56 23.22
C ARG A 204 18.64 10.98 21.84
N ALA A 205 19.33 11.44 20.82
CA ALA A 205 19.23 10.90 19.48
C ALA A 205 19.74 9.46 19.42
N ALA A 206 20.88 9.18 20.02
CA ALA A 206 21.44 7.83 20.12
C ALA A 206 20.50 6.88 20.87
N ALA A 207 19.88 7.33 21.97
CA ALA A 207 18.89 6.52 22.68
C ALA A 207 17.65 6.24 21.83
N ALA A 208 17.12 7.22 21.08
CA ALA A 208 15.99 7.02 20.16
C ALA A 208 16.37 6.08 19.01
N ALA A 209 17.59 6.22 18.46
CA ALA A 209 18.12 5.34 17.41
C ALA A 209 18.26 3.90 17.94
N ALA A 210 18.82 3.71 19.14
CA ALA A 210 18.96 2.40 19.76
C ALA A 210 17.61 1.71 19.95
N VAL A 211 16.59 2.42 20.43
CA VAL A 211 15.23 1.89 20.54
C VAL A 211 14.69 1.47 19.18
N GLY A 212 14.82 2.31 18.15
CA GLY A 212 14.38 2.00 16.79
C GLY A 212 15.10 0.78 16.22
N ILE A 213 16.43 0.71 16.34
CA ILE A 213 17.25 -0.41 15.87
C ILE A 213 16.88 -1.71 16.59
N LEU A 214 16.81 -1.69 17.92
CA LEU A 214 16.49 -2.87 18.72
C LEU A 214 15.11 -3.44 18.35
N LEU A 215 14.12 -2.56 18.14
CA LEU A 215 12.79 -2.99 17.73
C LEU A 215 12.78 -3.55 16.30
N LEU A 216 13.53 -2.97 15.36
CA LEU A 216 13.53 -3.42 13.96
C LEU A 216 14.48 -4.59 13.69
N LEU A 217 15.44 -4.84 14.58
CA LEU A 217 16.47 -5.86 14.41
C LEU A 217 15.90 -7.26 14.10
N PRO A 218 14.84 -7.77 14.79
CA PRO A 218 14.29 -9.09 14.50
C PRO A 218 13.80 -9.21 13.05
N TRP A 219 13.17 -8.16 12.51
CA TRP A 219 12.71 -8.15 11.12
C TRP A 219 13.88 -8.10 10.13
N VAL A 220 14.85 -7.25 10.38
CA VAL A 220 16.05 -7.14 9.52
C VAL A 220 16.81 -8.45 9.48
N VAL A 221 16.99 -9.11 10.64
CA VAL A 221 17.63 -10.43 10.75
C VAL A 221 16.81 -11.49 10.02
N HIS A 222 15.48 -11.50 10.19
CA HIS A 222 14.60 -12.43 9.45
C HIS A 222 14.79 -12.30 7.94
N VAL A 223 14.76 -11.08 7.41
CA VAL A 223 14.95 -10.82 5.97
C VAL A 223 16.35 -11.26 5.51
N ALA A 224 17.40 -10.94 6.27
CA ALA A 224 18.77 -11.28 5.90
C ALA A 224 19.02 -12.80 5.88
N LEU A 225 18.53 -13.52 6.90
CA LEU A 225 18.70 -14.97 7.01
C LEU A 225 17.89 -15.76 5.95
N ASN A 226 16.78 -15.21 5.47
CA ASN A 226 15.88 -15.88 4.55
C ASN A 226 15.96 -15.33 3.10
N ALA A 227 16.87 -14.41 2.80
CA ALA A 227 16.95 -13.76 1.48
C ALA A 227 17.09 -14.77 0.33
N HIS A 228 17.79 -15.89 0.54
CA HIS A 228 18.01 -16.93 -0.45
C HIS A 228 16.91 -18.01 -0.50
N ALA A 229 15.96 -17.98 0.41
CA ALA A 229 14.89 -18.98 0.50
C ALA A 229 13.67 -18.69 -0.40
N VAL A 230 13.63 -17.50 -1.02
CA VAL A 230 12.58 -17.15 -1.99
C VAL A 230 13.03 -17.63 -3.37
N PRO A 231 12.24 -18.48 -4.05
CA PRO A 231 12.54 -18.91 -5.41
C PRO A 231 12.66 -17.73 -6.38
N ASP A 232 13.60 -17.79 -7.33
CA ASP A 232 13.83 -16.72 -8.31
C ASP A 232 12.58 -16.31 -9.07
N VAL A 233 11.69 -17.27 -9.35
CA VAL A 233 10.41 -17.04 -10.02
C VAL A 233 9.54 -16.09 -9.20
N LEU A 234 9.56 -16.15 -7.88
CA LEU A 234 8.81 -15.28 -6.99
C LEU A 234 9.57 -13.98 -6.68
N GLY A 235 10.91 -14.04 -6.59
CA GLY A 235 11.74 -12.85 -6.37
C GLY A 235 11.54 -11.81 -7.46
N GLY A 236 11.50 -12.24 -8.73
CA GLY A 236 11.22 -11.37 -9.88
C GLY A 236 9.76 -10.90 -9.96
N ALA A 237 8.84 -11.51 -9.22
CA ALA A 237 7.41 -11.16 -9.19
C ALA A 237 7.01 -10.34 -7.96
N GLY A 238 7.95 -9.71 -7.27
CA GLY A 238 7.63 -8.80 -6.18
C GLY A 238 7.47 -9.43 -4.80
N TYR A 239 7.84 -10.69 -4.62
CA TYR A 239 7.82 -11.39 -3.32
C TYR A 239 9.20 -11.43 -2.64
N GLY A 240 10.21 -10.81 -3.23
CA GLY A 240 11.50 -10.55 -2.58
C GLY A 240 11.47 -9.32 -1.67
N SER A 241 12.57 -9.07 -0.96
CA SER A 241 12.67 -7.87 -0.12
C SER A 241 12.73 -6.58 -0.94
N TYR A 242 12.24 -5.47 -0.37
CA TYR A 242 12.35 -4.15 -1.02
C TYR A 242 13.79 -3.75 -1.34
N ALA A 243 14.76 -4.13 -0.47
CA ALA A 243 16.17 -3.89 -0.74
C ALA A 243 16.68 -4.63 -1.97
N ALA A 244 16.18 -5.84 -2.22
CA ALA A 244 16.53 -6.63 -3.39
C ALA A 244 16.10 -5.94 -4.70
N PHE A 245 14.95 -5.25 -4.73
CA PHE A 245 14.50 -4.52 -5.92
C PHE A 245 15.45 -3.38 -6.29
N TYR A 246 15.87 -2.57 -5.30
CA TYR A 246 16.85 -1.51 -5.54
C TYR A 246 18.20 -2.10 -5.98
N GLY A 247 18.67 -3.15 -5.31
CA GLY A 247 19.94 -3.80 -5.62
C GLY A 247 19.97 -4.42 -7.01
N GLN A 248 18.90 -5.14 -7.39
CA GLN A 248 18.77 -5.73 -8.72
C GLN A 248 18.71 -4.67 -9.82
N GLY A 249 17.95 -3.59 -9.60
CA GLY A 249 17.85 -2.50 -10.56
C GLY A 249 19.20 -1.79 -10.76
N LEU A 250 19.90 -1.46 -9.66
CA LEU A 250 21.21 -0.81 -9.71
C LEU A 250 22.28 -1.72 -10.35
N ALA A 251 22.25 -3.01 -10.06
CA ALA A 251 23.21 -3.96 -10.66
C ALA A 251 22.97 -4.17 -12.16
N ALA A 252 21.70 -4.15 -12.59
CA ALA A 252 21.33 -4.40 -13.98
C ALA A 252 21.49 -3.17 -14.89
N ASP A 253 21.08 -1.98 -14.41
CA ASP A 253 21.14 -0.73 -15.18
C ASP A 253 21.21 0.49 -14.25
N PRO A 254 22.41 0.83 -13.72
CA PRO A 254 22.57 1.94 -12.79
C PRO A 254 22.19 3.30 -13.40
N VAL A 255 22.38 3.49 -14.70
CA VAL A 255 22.05 4.76 -15.38
C VAL A 255 20.54 4.97 -15.40
N THR A 256 19.78 3.96 -15.79
CA THR A 256 18.33 4.03 -15.73
C THR A 256 17.84 4.25 -14.29
N MET A 257 18.39 3.54 -13.32
CA MET A 257 17.99 3.67 -11.91
C MET A 257 18.27 5.05 -11.32
N LEU A 258 19.43 5.64 -11.62
CA LEU A 258 19.83 6.91 -11.00
C LEU A 258 19.24 8.15 -11.71
N PHE A 259 18.95 8.08 -13.00
CA PHE A 259 18.54 9.24 -13.78
C PHE A 259 17.13 9.10 -14.35
N ARG A 260 16.82 7.99 -15.02
CA ARG A 260 15.54 7.85 -15.73
C ARG A 260 14.38 7.54 -14.78
N VAL A 261 14.59 6.70 -13.78
CA VAL A 261 13.56 6.37 -12.77
C VAL A 261 13.09 7.64 -12.05
N PRO A 262 13.96 8.45 -11.42
CA PRO A 262 13.53 9.69 -10.77
C PRO A 262 12.89 10.69 -11.74
N TRP A 263 13.41 10.81 -12.95
CA TRP A 263 12.84 11.70 -13.96
C TRP A 263 11.39 11.37 -14.34
N VAL A 264 11.08 10.07 -14.45
CA VAL A 264 9.73 9.60 -14.75
C VAL A 264 8.83 9.67 -13.51
N ASN A 265 9.36 9.33 -12.33
CA ASN A 265 8.57 9.29 -11.10
C ASN A 265 8.20 10.69 -10.58
N ALA A 266 9.04 11.71 -10.79
CA ALA A 266 8.77 13.05 -10.28
C ALA A 266 7.42 13.63 -10.73
N PRO A 267 7.09 13.69 -12.03
CA PRO A 267 5.77 14.14 -12.47
C PRO A 267 4.63 13.21 -12.00
N MET A 268 4.88 11.90 -11.88
CA MET A 268 3.87 10.97 -11.40
C MET A 268 3.52 11.20 -9.91
N ILE A 269 4.51 11.52 -9.06
CA ILE A 269 4.28 11.89 -7.66
C ILE A 269 3.47 13.18 -7.56
N LEU A 270 3.80 14.20 -8.37
CA LEU A 270 3.02 15.45 -8.41
C LEU A 270 1.60 15.19 -8.90
N GLN A 271 1.44 14.39 -9.94
CA GLN A 271 0.14 13.98 -10.45
C GLN A 271 -0.68 13.25 -9.36
N ALA A 272 -0.05 12.31 -8.63
CA ALA A 272 -0.69 11.58 -7.54
C ALA A 272 -1.15 12.50 -6.39
N LEU A 273 -0.41 13.58 -6.08
CA LEU A 273 -0.86 14.61 -5.13
C LEU A 273 -2.13 15.33 -5.61
N GLY A 274 -2.20 15.68 -6.89
CA GLY A 274 -3.41 16.29 -7.47
C GLY A 274 -4.58 15.32 -7.52
N GLN A 275 -4.34 14.07 -7.83
CA GLN A 275 -5.34 12.99 -7.82
C GLN A 275 -5.90 12.74 -6.42
N ALA A 276 -5.07 12.81 -5.38
CA ALA A 276 -5.54 12.68 -4.00
C ALA A 276 -6.55 13.78 -3.61
N LEU A 277 -6.45 14.99 -4.21
CA LEU A 277 -7.46 16.04 -4.07
C LEU A 277 -8.74 15.76 -4.87
N LEU A 278 -8.59 15.33 -6.13
CA LEU A 278 -9.69 15.24 -7.08
C LEU A 278 -10.39 13.88 -7.06
N GLY A 279 -9.80 12.88 -6.40
CA GLY A 279 -10.31 11.50 -6.42
C GLY A 279 -10.18 10.84 -7.79
N TRP A 280 -9.03 10.23 -8.06
CA TRP A 280 -8.79 9.20 -9.08
C TRP A 280 -9.22 9.47 -10.55
N HIS A 281 -8.26 9.87 -11.39
CA HIS A 281 -8.28 9.73 -12.88
C HIS A 281 -9.50 10.25 -13.67
N TRP A 282 -10.22 11.26 -13.20
CA TRP A 282 -11.29 11.83 -14.01
C TRP A 282 -10.98 13.24 -14.56
N ALA A 283 -9.96 13.88 -14.01
CA ALA A 283 -9.53 15.21 -14.44
C ALA A 283 -8.44 15.13 -15.53
N PRO A 284 -8.28 16.17 -16.35
CA PRO A 284 -7.16 16.28 -17.25
C PRO A 284 -5.82 16.23 -16.51
N ARG A 285 -4.84 15.47 -17.01
CA ARG A 285 -3.51 15.33 -16.39
C ARG A 285 -2.85 16.67 -16.04
N ALA A 286 -3.04 17.68 -16.86
CA ALA A 286 -2.51 19.03 -16.64
C ALA A 286 -3.07 19.66 -15.35
N LEU A 287 -4.37 19.46 -15.07
CA LEU A 287 -5.02 19.95 -13.85
C LEU A 287 -4.52 19.17 -12.62
N GLU A 288 -4.38 17.86 -12.73
CA GLU A 288 -3.83 17.03 -11.64
C GLU A 288 -2.40 17.47 -11.29
N LEU A 289 -1.54 17.67 -12.30
CA LEU A 289 -0.17 18.17 -12.11
C LEU A 289 -0.16 19.57 -11.47
N LEU A 290 -0.97 20.50 -11.97
CA LEU A 290 -1.06 21.86 -11.43
C LEU A 290 -1.45 21.85 -9.94
N LEU A 291 -2.48 21.09 -9.60
CA LEU A 291 -2.93 20.96 -8.20
C LEU A 291 -1.86 20.26 -7.34
N GLY A 292 -1.16 19.26 -7.87
CA GLY A 292 -0.05 18.63 -7.20
C GLY A 292 1.10 19.59 -6.90
N VAL A 293 1.46 20.45 -7.84
CA VAL A 293 2.46 21.51 -7.64
C VAL A 293 2.01 22.50 -6.56
N VAL A 294 0.74 22.91 -6.58
CA VAL A 294 0.18 23.83 -5.55
C VAL A 294 0.24 23.18 -4.15
N VAL A 295 -0.20 21.92 -4.02
CA VAL A 295 -0.13 21.19 -2.75
C VAL A 295 1.32 21.04 -2.27
N ALA A 296 2.23 20.63 -3.15
CA ALA A 296 3.64 20.51 -2.83
C ALA A 296 4.23 21.85 -2.36
N GLY A 297 3.92 22.96 -3.03
CA GLY A 297 4.35 24.31 -2.65
C GLY A 297 3.86 24.71 -1.25
N LEU A 298 2.58 24.44 -0.94
CA LEU A 298 2.01 24.70 0.38
C LEU A 298 2.65 23.84 1.47
N VAL A 299 2.88 22.56 1.20
CA VAL A 299 3.55 21.64 2.13
C VAL A 299 4.98 22.09 2.40
N VAL A 300 5.74 22.48 1.37
CA VAL A 300 7.10 23.02 1.52
C VAL A 300 7.07 24.30 2.38
N ARG A 301 6.15 25.19 2.10
CA ARG A 301 6.01 26.46 2.85
C ARG A 301 5.76 26.23 4.34
N SER A 302 4.87 25.29 4.68
CA SER A 302 4.50 25.04 6.08
C SER A 302 5.48 24.13 6.81
N GLY A 303 6.17 23.27 6.08
CA GLY A 303 7.01 22.19 6.65
C GLY A 303 8.31 22.69 7.29
N ARG A 304 8.83 23.85 6.84
CA ARG A 304 10.12 24.39 7.30
C ARG A 304 10.23 24.57 8.81
N GLU A 305 9.13 24.85 9.49
CA GLU A 305 9.07 25.01 10.95
C GLU A 305 8.96 23.67 11.71
N ARG A 306 8.82 22.53 11.00
CA ARG A 306 8.51 21.19 11.55
C ARG A 306 9.52 20.14 11.07
N PRO A 307 10.76 20.15 11.59
CA PRO A 307 11.87 19.41 10.98
C PRO A 307 11.65 17.90 10.93
N VAL A 308 11.00 17.26 11.92
CA VAL A 308 10.77 15.80 11.85
C VAL A 308 9.85 15.45 10.70
N PHE A 309 8.75 16.19 10.56
CA PHE A 309 7.81 15.98 9.44
C PHE A 309 8.50 16.28 8.11
N TRP A 310 9.22 17.42 8.03
CA TRP A 310 9.85 17.86 6.79
C TRP A 310 10.99 16.94 6.32
N ILE A 311 11.92 16.59 7.23
CA ILE A 311 13.01 15.66 6.92
C ILE A 311 12.45 14.28 6.57
N GLY A 312 11.46 13.79 7.34
CA GLY A 312 10.80 12.52 7.07
C GLY A 312 10.13 12.50 5.70
N LEU A 313 9.42 13.56 5.36
CA LEU A 313 8.78 13.69 4.05
C LEU A 313 9.80 13.79 2.93
N ALA A 314 10.90 14.54 3.10
CA ALA A 314 11.94 14.65 2.10
C ALA A 314 12.62 13.31 1.82
N VAL A 315 12.98 12.55 2.87
CA VAL A 315 13.55 11.21 2.73
C VAL A 315 12.52 10.23 2.15
N TYR A 316 11.24 10.35 2.54
CA TYR A 316 10.15 9.57 1.96
C TYR A 316 10.02 9.82 0.44
N VAL A 317 9.96 11.08 0.04
CA VAL A 317 9.87 11.46 -1.39
C VAL A 317 11.09 10.96 -2.16
N LEU A 318 12.31 11.06 -1.59
CA LEU A 318 13.50 10.48 -2.21
C LEU A 318 13.38 8.96 -2.37
N THR A 319 12.91 8.24 -1.34
CA THR A 319 12.71 6.79 -1.41
C THR A 319 11.73 6.44 -2.53
N VAL A 320 10.60 7.15 -2.62
CA VAL A 320 9.57 6.91 -3.65
C VAL A 320 10.07 7.36 -5.03
N LEU A 321 10.85 8.43 -5.12
CA LEU A 321 11.39 8.94 -6.37
C LEU A 321 12.31 7.92 -7.07
N PHE A 322 13.13 7.21 -6.28
CA PHE A 322 14.01 6.15 -6.78
C PHE A 322 13.37 4.76 -6.76
N TRP A 323 12.09 4.64 -6.42
CA TRP A 323 11.39 3.36 -6.44
C TRP A 323 11.27 2.83 -7.87
N PRO A 324 11.75 1.60 -8.16
CA PRO A 324 11.88 1.11 -9.53
C PRO A 324 10.57 0.60 -10.14
N PHE A 325 9.45 1.12 -9.70
CA PHE A 325 8.12 0.88 -10.27
C PHE A 325 7.37 2.19 -10.47
N PRO A 326 6.43 2.26 -11.41
CA PRO A 326 5.59 3.43 -11.60
C PRO A 326 4.89 3.84 -10.32
N GLN A 327 4.87 5.15 -10.06
CA GLN A 327 4.22 5.67 -8.87
C GLN A 327 2.71 5.69 -9.06
N GLU A 328 2.03 5.10 -8.08
CA GLU A 328 0.58 5.14 -7.99
C GLU A 328 0.17 6.06 -6.84
N GLU A 329 -1.09 6.54 -6.86
CA GLU A 329 -1.71 7.37 -5.82
C GLU A 329 -1.55 6.78 -4.42
N ARG A 330 -1.40 5.47 -4.34
CA ARG A 330 -1.25 4.72 -3.11
C ARG A 330 -0.05 5.19 -2.26
N PHE A 331 1.04 5.60 -2.90
CA PHE A 331 2.19 6.13 -2.19
C PHE A 331 1.91 7.50 -1.56
N VAL A 332 1.07 8.30 -2.18
CA VAL A 332 0.62 9.58 -1.63
C VAL A 332 -0.51 9.37 -0.62
N GLY A 333 -1.47 8.50 -0.91
CA GLY A 333 -2.65 8.23 -0.07
C GLY A 333 -2.28 7.84 1.35
N SER A 334 -1.23 7.00 1.53
CA SER A 334 -0.77 6.59 2.86
C SER A 334 -0.26 7.74 3.76
N THR A 335 0.02 8.93 3.20
CA THR A 335 0.47 10.13 3.94
C THR A 335 -0.47 11.32 3.74
N TRP A 336 -1.48 11.18 2.89
CA TRP A 336 -2.36 12.23 2.45
C TRP A 336 -2.95 13.11 3.56
N PRO A 337 -3.54 12.57 4.66
CA PRO A 337 -4.07 13.38 5.73
C PRO A 337 -3.04 14.33 6.38
N LEU A 338 -1.79 13.88 6.50
CA LEU A 338 -0.70 14.73 7.03
C LEU A 338 -0.25 15.78 6.02
N LEU A 339 -0.21 15.45 4.73
CA LEU A 339 0.07 16.41 3.66
C LEU A 339 -1.01 17.48 3.58
N LEU A 340 -2.28 17.09 3.71
CA LEU A 340 -3.42 18.01 3.75
C LEU A 340 -3.34 18.95 4.95
N LEU A 341 -3.08 18.44 6.16
CA LEU A 341 -2.89 19.28 7.36
C LEU A 341 -1.72 20.25 7.18
N SER A 342 -0.61 19.79 6.61
CA SER A 342 0.56 20.63 6.32
C SER A 342 0.23 21.72 5.32
N ALA A 343 -0.42 21.39 4.20
CA ALA A 343 -0.84 22.37 3.20
C ALA A 343 -1.81 23.43 3.79
N LEU A 344 -2.78 22.99 4.56
CA LEU A 344 -3.72 23.87 5.24
C LEU A 344 -3.02 24.78 6.26
N ALA A 345 -1.99 24.30 6.97
CA ALA A 345 -1.23 25.10 7.91
C ALA A 345 -0.45 26.28 7.26
N ALA A 346 -0.20 26.20 5.94
CA ALA A 346 0.39 27.30 5.18
C ALA A 346 -0.57 28.49 4.95
N LEU A 347 -1.88 28.28 5.16
CA LEU A 347 -2.92 29.27 4.91
C LEU A 347 -3.26 30.05 6.19
N PRO A 348 -3.71 31.32 6.09
CA PRO A 348 -3.94 32.17 7.24
C PRO A 348 -5.28 31.90 7.96
N TRP A 349 -5.59 30.65 8.29
CA TRP A 349 -6.86 30.23 8.89
C TRP A 349 -7.21 30.93 10.19
N ARG A 350 -6.21 31.36 10.98
CA ARG A 350 -6.44 32.13 12.23
C ARG A 350 -7.10 33.48 12.00
N ARG A 351 -7.00 34.02 10.76
CA ARG A 351 -7.60 35.29 10.34
C ARG A 351 -8.98 35.11 9.68
N VAL A 352 -9.36 33.85 9.38
CA VAL A 352 -10.61 33.57 8.68
C VAL A 352 -11.71 33.25 9.69
N ARG A 353 -12.67 34.18 9.85
CA ARG A 353 -13.80 34.06 10.79
C ARG A 353 -14.67 32.81 10.53
N TRP A 354 -14.68 32.30 9.30
CA TRP A 354 -15.48 31.19 8.83
C TRP A 354 -14.61 29.94 8.52
N SER A 355 -13.45 29.79 9.13
CA SER A 355 -12.50 28.70 8.81
C SER A 355 -13.12 27.30 8.87
N VAL A 356 -14.00 27.05 9.85
CA VAL A 356 -14.67 25.74 9.99
C VAL A 356 -15.68 25.52 8.87
N ALA A 357 -16.48 26.53 8.51
CA ALA A 357 -17.45 26.42 7.42
C ALA A 357 -16.76 26.25 6.07
N VAL A 358 -15.66 26.97 5.83
CA VAL A 358 -14.85 26.82 4.62
C VAL A 358 -14.22 25.43 4.55
N ALA A 359 -13.69 24.92 5.68
CA ALA A 359 -13.17 23.56 5.74
C ALA A 359 -14.24 22.53 5.39
N PHE A 360 -15.43 22.68 5.98
CA PHE A 360 -16.55 21.78 5.71
C PHE A 360 -16.98 21.82 4.24
N ALA A 361 -17.08 23.02 3.65
CA ALA A 361 -17.42 23.18 2.23
C ALA A 361 -16.37 22.53 1.30
N LEU A 362 -15.08 22.74 1.58
CA LEU A 362 -13.98 22.11 0.83
C LEU A 362 -14.04 20.59 0.92
N VAL A 363 -14.29 20.06 2.10
CA VAL A 363 -14.43 18.62 2.34
C VAL A 363 -15.62 18.05 1.58
N ALA A 364 -16.78 18.70 1.66
CA ALA A 364 -17.96 18.26 0.93
C ALA A 364 -17.72 18.26 -0.59
N ALA A 365 -17.04 19.29 -1.10
CA ALA A 365 -16.66 19.38 -2.51
C ALA A 365 -15.70 18.22 -2.91
N VAL A 366 -14.67 17.99 -2.10
CA VAL A 366 -13.72 16.88 -2.33
C VAL A 366 -14.44 15.52 -2.27
N ALA A 367 -15.28 15.30 -1.26
CA ALA A 367 -16.05 14.06 -1.11
C ALA A 367 -16.99 13.82 -2.30
N PHE A 368 -17.68 14.87 -2.78
CA PHE A 368 -18.54 14.80 -3.96
C PHE A 368 -17.76 14.39 -5.22
N VAL A 369 -16.63 15.03 -5.43
CA VAL A 369 -15.74 14.78 -6.55
C VAL A 369 -15.17 13.37 -6.51
N GLN A 370 -14.69 12.92 -5.36
CA GLN A 370 -14.10 11.61 -5.15
C GLN A 370 -15.12 10.45 -5.22
N GLY A 371 -16.40 10.71 -4.96
CA GLY A 371 -17.45 9.68 -4.99
C GLY A 371 -17.53 8.89 -6.30
N ARG A 372 -17.20 9.54 -7.43
CA ARG A 372 -17.14 8.90 -8.74
C ARG A 372 -16.01 7.86 -8.87
N GLY A 373 -14.91 8.05 -8.17
CA GLY A 373 -13.80 7.10 -8.17
C GLY A 373 -14.13 5.81 -7.42
N VAL A 374 -14.86 5.92 -6.33
CA VAL A 374 -15.30 4.78 -5.50
C VAL A 374 -16.13 3.79 -6.32
N GLU A 375 -17.01 4.26 -7.19
CA GLU A 375 -17.87 3.38 -7.99
C GLU A 375 -17.07 2.49 -8.96
N ARG A 376 -15.94 2.98 -9.49
CA ARG A 376 -15.04 2.17 -10.32
C ARG A 376 -14.39 1.04 -9.51
N HIS A 377 -13.98 1.31 -8.27
CA HIS A 377 -13.41 0.28 -7.40
C HIS A 377 -14.44 -0.76 -6.97
N ARG A 378 -15.69 -0.34 -6.73
CA ARG A 378 -16.82 -1.24 -6.49
C ARG A 378 -17.07 -2.17 -7.67
N ALA A 379 -17.10 -1.63 -8.89
CA ALA A 379 -17.26 -2.41 -10.10
C ALA A 379 -16.12 -3.43 -10.27
N ARG A 380 -14.87 -3.03 -9.94
CA ARG A 380 -13.72 -3.93 -9.95
C ARG A 380 -13.85 -5.06 -8.94
N SER A 381 -14.23 -4.76 -7.71
CA SER A 381 -14.44 -5.75 -6.65
C SER A 381 -15.50 -6.77 -7.06
N ARG A 382 -16.64 -6.32 -7.58
CA ARG A 382 -17.72 -7.20 -8.07
C ARG A 382 -17.27 -8.09 -9.21
N SER A 383 -16.53 -7.56 -10.18
CA SER A 383 -15.99 -8.34 -11.30
C SER A 383 -15.01 -9.42 -10.81
N SER A 384 -14.13 -9.12 -9.87
CA SER A 384 -13.19 -10.11 -9.33
C SER A 384 -13.89 -11.24 -8.58
N LEU A 385 -14.95 -10.95 -7.81
CA LEU A 385 -15.77 -11.98 -7.15
C LEU A 385 -16.49 -12.87 -8.16
N ALA A 386 -17.17 -12.26 -9.12
CA ALA A 386 -17.90 -13.01 -10.16
C ALA A 386 -16.97 -13.95 -10.94
N LEU A 387 -15.73 -13.50 -11.19
CA LEU A 387 -14.69 -14.33 -11.78
C LEU A 387 -14.37 -15.54 -10.90
N MET A 388 -14.09 -15.35 -9.61
CA MET A 388 -13.78 -16.46 -8.70
C MET A 388 -14.92 -17.46 -8.58
N ASP A 389 -16.17 -16.99 -8.52
CA ASP A 389 -17.35 -17.86 -8.46
C ASP A 389 -17.51 -18.67 -9.76
N SER A 390 -17.21 -18.07 -10.91
CA SER A 390 -17.23 -18.74 -12.21
C SER A 390 -16.14 -19.82 -12.34
N LEU A 391 -14.98 -19.60 -11.73
CA LEU A 391 -13.82 -20.50 -11.81
C LEU A 391 -13.93 -21.69 -10.84
N ARG A 392 -14.59 -21.51 -9.70
CA ARG A 392 -14.70 -22.54 -8.64
C ARG A 392 -15.15 -23.94 -9.16
N PRO A 393 -16.21 -24.08 -10.00
CA PRO A 393 -16.62 -25.39 -10.50
C PRO A 393 -15.70 -25.96 -11.60
N ARG A 394 -14.74 -25.18 -12.12
CA ARG A 394 -13.90 -25.53 -13.26
C ARG A 394 -12.48 -25.92 -12.89
N ILE A 395 -12.05 -25.54 -11.68
CA ILE A 395 -10.69 -25.82 -11.19
C ILE A 395 -10.79 -26.87 -10.10
N PRO A 396 -10.23 -28.08 -10.32
CA PRO A 396 -10.23 -29.14 -9.30
C PRO A 396 -9.52 -28.71 -8.01
N PRO A 397 -9.98 -29.16 -6.85
CA PRO A 397 -9.28 -28.93 -5.59
C PRO A 397 -7.83 -29.45 -5.66
N GLY A 398 -6.89 -28.66 -5.16
CA GLY A 398 -5.46 -29.01 -5.13
C GLY A 398 -4.69 -28.74 -6.42
N ALA A 399 -5.36 -28.40 -7.53
CA ALA A 399 -4.67 -28.02 -8.77
C ALA A 399 -3.86 -26.73 -8.55
N LEU A 400 -2.63 -26.68 -9.09
CA LEU A 400 -1.78 -25.51 -9.03
C LEU A 400 -2.21 -24.48 -10.08
N VAL A 401 -2.50 -23.26 -9.65
CA VAL A 401 -3.05 -22.21 -10.50
C VAL A 401 -2.08 -21.04 -10.67
N ALA A 402 -1.68 -20.77 -11.90
CA ALA A 402 -0.94 -19.55 -12.23
C ALA A 402 -1.90 -18.38 -12.44
N THR A 403 -1.65 -17.23 -11.75
CA THR A 403 -2.54 -16.08 -11.76
C THR A 403 -1.79 -14.78 -11.48
N SER A 404 -2.38 -13.64 -11.84
CA SER A 404 -1.88 -12.31 -11.48
C SER A 404 -2.14 -11.94 -10.02
N ASN A 405 -3.09 -12.62 -9.35
CA ASN A 405 -3.44 -12.37 -7.96
C ASN A 405 -3.46 -13.67 -7.12
N PRO A 406 -2.27 -14.27 -6.85
CA PRO A 406 -2.15 -15.52 -6.12
C PRO A 406 -2.89 -15.55 -4.78
N PRO A 407 -2.75 -14.53 -3.88
CA PRO A 407 -3.42 -14.56 -2.58
C PRO A 407 -4.95 -14.60 -2.70
N LEU A 408 -5.56 -13.89 -3.67
CA LEU A 408 -7.00 -13.89 -3.87
C LEU A 408 -7.51 -15.27 -4.27
N VAL A 409 -6.85 -15.90 -5.26
CA VAL A 409 -7.23 -17.24 -5.74
C VAL A 409 -7.11 -18.24 -4.59
N TYR A 410 -6.02 -18.22 -3.82
CA TYR A 410 -5.85 -19.09 -2.66
C TYR A 410 -6.95 -18.90 -1.60
N LEU A 411 -7.28 -17.66 -1.26
CA LEU A 411 -8.32 -17.35 -0.25
C LEU A 411 -9.73 -17.76 -0.70
N ARG A 412 -10.02 -17.67 -2.00
CA ARG A 412 -11.36 -17.90 -2.56
C ARG A 412 -11.59 -19.32 -3.04
N LEU A 413 -10.60 -19.92 -3.69
CA LEU A 413 -10.72 -21.27 -4.27
C LEU A 413 -10.07 -22.34 -3.38
N GLY A 414 -9.11 -21.96 -2.52
CA GLY A 414 -8.35 -22.92 -1.69
C GLY A 414 -7.21 -23.60 -2.42
N ASN A 415 -6.99 -23.29 -3.69
CA ASN A 415 -5.98 -23.90 -4.52
C ASN A 415 -4.58 -23.31 -4.26
N PRO A 416 -3.50 -24.13 -4.29
CA PRO A 416 -2.14 -23.60 -4.34
C PRO A 416 -1.98 -22.75 -5.60
N THR A 417 -1.18 -21.70 -5.51
CA THR A 417 -1.06 -20.73 -6.58
C THR A 417 0.39 -20.45 -6.96
N MET A 418 0.55 -19.87 -8.15
CA MET A 418 1.81 -19.36 -8.66
C MET A 418 1.54 -18.04 -9.39
N VAL A 419 2.56 -17.20 -9.47
CA VAL A 419 2.50 -16.00 -10.31
C VAL A 419 2.44 -16.37 -11.80
N ASN A 420 1.76 -15.57 -12.61
CA ASN A 420 1.72 -15.76 -14.07
C ASN A 420 2.64 -14.79 -14.83
N TRP A 421 3.43 -13.97 -14.13
CA TRP A 421 4.37 -13.02 -14.71
C TRP A 421 5.50 -12.69 -13.74
N ARG A 422 6.64 -12.25 -14.28
CA ARG A 422 7.76 -11.73 -13.50
C ARG A 422 7.90 -10.24 -13.77
N GLU A 423 7.78 -9.45 -12.73
CA GLU A 423 8.04 -8.03 -12.85
C GLU A 423 9.55 -7.78 -12.73
N ARG A 424 10.15 -7.38 -13.84
CA ARG A 424 11.50 -6.82 -13.82
C ARG A 424 11.38 -5.31 -13.87
N SER A 425 11.33 -4.71 -12.71
CA SER A 425 11.04 -3.30 -12.46
C SER A 425 11.79 -2.33 -13.38
N TYR A 426 13.10 -2.51 -13.57
CA TYR A 426 13.91 -1.62 -14.40
C TYR A 426 13.61 -1.72 -15.91
N ARG A 427 13.07 -2.83 -16.41
CA ARG A 427 12.67 -2.96 -17.84
C ARG A 427 11.60 -1.96 -18.22
N TRP A 428 10.67 -1.67 -17.31
CA TRP A 428 9.60 -0.70 -17.55
C TRP A 428 10.15 0.69 -17.90
N TYR A 429 11.19 1.13 -17.18
CA TYR A 429 11.83 2.43 -17.43
C TYR A 429 12.76 2.43 -18.62
N ARG A 430 13.41 1.31 -18.94
CA ARG A 430 14.36 1.20 -20.05
C ARG A 430 13.68 1.16 -21.41
N MET A 431 12.60 0.41 -21.55
CA MET A 431 12.04 0.05 -22.83
C MET A 431 10.65 0.66 -23.10
N GLY A 432 10.01 1.24 -22.08
CA GLY A 432 8.61 1.66 -22.11
C GLY A 432 7.64 0.49 -21.98
N TYR A 433 6.37 0.79 -21.67
CA TYR A 433 5.35 -0.21 -21.35
C TYR A 433 5.16 -1.30 -22.44
N TRP A 434 5.25 -0.92 -23.71
CA TRP A 434 5.00 -1.86 -24.81
C TRP A 434 6.13 -2.85 -25.07
N SER A 435 7.35 -2.52 -24.72
CA SER A 435 8.50 -3.39 -24.91
C SER A 435 8.69 -4.40 -23.77
N THR A 436 8.12 -4.13 -22.59
CA THR A 436 8.04 -5.15 -21.53
C THR A 436 7.13 -6.32 -21.92
N ALA A 437 6.13 -6.07 -22.78
CA ALA A 437 5.24 -7.12 -23.27
C ALA A 437 5.97 -8.24 -24.03
N TRP A 438 7.08 -7.94 -24.70
CA TRP A 438 7.83 -8.96 -25.47
C TRP A 438 8.55 -9.98 -24.59
N GLY A 439 9.00 -9.59 -23.39
CA GLY A 439 9.62 -10.51 -22.43
C GLY A 439 8.64 -11.30 -21.56
N LEU A 440 7.36 -10.92 -21.56
CA LEU A 440 6.36 -11.55 -20.69
C LEU A 440 6.02 -12.99 -21.11
N GLY A 441 6.09 -13.29 -22.40
CA GLY A 441 5.90 -14.67 -22.91
C GLY A 441 7.01 -15.61 -22.44
N ASP A 442 8.25 -15.15 -22.49
CA ASP A 442 9.42 -15.93 -22.03
C ASP A 442 9.38 -16.10 -20.50
N ASP A 443 8.98 -15.07 -19.77
CA ASP A 443 8.81 -15.15 -18.31
C ASP A 443 7.67 -16.12 -17.94
N LEU A 444 6.54 -16.09 -18.65
CA LEU A 444 5.45 -17.04 -18.45
C LEU A 444 5.88 -18.46 -18.79
N TRP A 445 6.64 -18.66 -19.88
CA TRP A 445 7.17 -19.95 -20.24
C TRP A 445 8.15 -20.50 -19.18
N ALA A 446 9.02 -19.65 -18.64
CA ALA A 446 9.91 -20.03 -17.55
C ALA A 446 9.12 -20.45 -16.30
N ILE A 447 8.03 -19.77 -15.96
CA ILE A 447 7.12 -20.12 -14.87
C ILE A 447 6.46 -21.47 -15.14
N VAL A 448 5.91 -21.67 -16.34
CA VAL A 448 5.27 -22.93 -16.74
C VAL A 448 6.24 -24.11 -16.62
N ARG A 449 7.46 -23.96 -17.12
CA ARG A 449 8.48 -25.03 -17.05
C ARG A 449 8.94 -25.34 -15.63
N THR A 450 9.12 -24.31 -14.81
CA THR A 450 9.70 -24.46 -13.46
C THR A 450 8.65 -24.92 -12.47
N SER A 451 7.45 -24.34 -12.52
CA SER A 451 6.40 -24.56 -11.51
C SER A 451 5.33 -25.53 -11.95
N ARG A 452 5.23 -25.82 -13.26
CA ARG A 452 4.27 -26.75 -13.87
C ARG A 452 2.84 -26.56 -13.35
N PRO A 453 2.25 -25.34 -13.49
CA PRO A 453 0.87 -25.13 -13.07
C PRO A 453 -0.07 -25.99 -13.91
N ASP A 454 -1.18 -26.43 -13.31
CA ASP A 454 -2.24 -27.14 -14.02
C ASP A 454 -3.14 -26.20 -14.80
N TYR A 455 -3.33 -24.99 -14.27
CA TYR A 455 -4.19 -23.96 -14.85
C TYR A 455 -3.53 -22.59 -14.86
N LEU A 456 -3.91 -21.77 -15.86
CA LEU A 456 -3.54 -20.37 -15.97
C LEU A 456 -4.82 -19.51 -16.02
N ILE A 457 -4.93 -18.55 -15.11
CA ILE A 457 -6.00 -17.54 -15.11
C ILE A 457 -5.45 -16.26 -15.72
N ILE A 458 -6.16 -15.73 -16.71
CA ILE A 458 -5.93 -14.39 -17.28
C ILE A 458 -7.13 -13.51 -16.93
N GLU A 459 -6.88 -12.48 -16.14
CA GLU A 459 -7.90 -11.52 -15.76
C GLU A 459 -8.08 -10.43 -16.84
N ARG A 460 -9.29 -9.87 -16.95
CA ARG A 460 -9.64 -8.83 -17.94
C ARG A 460 -8.67 -7.66 -17.95
N ARG A 461 -8.12 -7.28 -16.78
CA ARG A 461 -7.21 -6.15 -16.61
C ARG A 461 -5.72 -6.52 -16.67
N GLY A 462 -5.40 -7.77 -16.72
CA GLY A 462 -4.05 -8.27 -16.93
C GLY A 462 -3.64 -8.12 -18.40
N ALA A 463 -3.44 -6.88 -18.88
CA ALA A 463 -2.94 -6.69 -20.24
C ALA A 463 -1.64 -7.46 -20.42
N GLU A 464 -0.75 -7.42 -19.44
CA GLU A 464 0.49 -8.18 -19.38
C GLU A 464 0.22 -9.69 -19.48
N GLY A 465 -0.70 -10.23 -18.69
CA GLY A 465 -1.05 -11.64 -18.73
C GLY A 465 -1.61 -12.07 -20.09
N ARG A 466 -2.43 -11.26 -20.74
CA ARG A 466 -2.93 -11.55 -22.09
C ARG A 466 -1.84 -11.53 -23.14
N TYR A 467 -0.92 -10.55 -23.08
CA TYR A 467 0.23 -10.50 -23.97
C TYR A 467 1.15 -11.69 -23.77
N ALA A 468 1.42 -12.06 -22.50
CA ALA A 468 2.24 -13.21 -22.15
C ALA A 468 1.61 -14.51 -22.67
N ALA A 469 0.32 -14.75 -22.42
CA ALA A 469 -0.41 -15.91 -22.91
C ALA A 469 -0.45 -15.95 -24.45
N GLY A 470 -0.79 -14.82 -25.10
CA GLY A 470 -0.81 -14.73 -26.56
C GLY A 470 0.57 -14.92 -27.20
N SER A 471 1.64 -14.44 -26.54
CA SER A 471 3.02 -14.71 -26.97
C SER A 471 3.37 -16.19 -26.82
N LEU A 472 3.03 -16.78 -25.68
CA LEU A 472 3.29 -18.20 -25.41
C LEU A 472 2.52 -19.12 -26.38
N ILE A 473 1.26 -18.83 -26.69
CA ILE A 473 0.46 -19.59 -27.66
C ILE A 473 1.11 -19.56 -29.05
N ARG A 474 1.63 -18.39 -29.48
CA ARG A 474 2.30 -18.28 -30.78
C ARG A 474 3.65 -19.01 -30.83
N GLN A 475 4.40 -18.97 -29.72
CA GLN A 475 5.73 -19.58 -29.65
C GLN A 475 5.65 -21.09 -29.40
N CYS A 476 4.67 -21.53 -28.64
CA CYS A 476 4.50 -22.90 -28.19
C CYS A 476 3.04 -23.35 -28.35
N PRO A 477 2.61 -23.64 -29.62
CA PRO A 477 1.23 -24.09 -29.84
C PRO A 477 0.94 -25.39 -29.06
N GLY A 478 -0.21 -25.41 -28.38
CA GLY A 478 -0.66 -26.55 -27.58
C GLY A 478 -0.24 -26.57 -26.11
N VAL A 479 0.60 -25.61 -25.65
CA VAL A 479 0.93 -25.47 -24.22
C VAL A 479 -0.26 -24.96 -23.42
N LEU A 480 -1.05 -24.05 -23.99
CA LEU A 480 -2.26 -23.50 -23.38
C LEU A 480 -3.49 -23.99 -24.15
N HIS A 481 -4.38 -24.68 -23.45
CA HIS A 481 -5.67 -25.12 -23.97
C HIS A 481 -6.78 -24.34 -23.27
N GLU A 482 -7.60 -23.57 -24.03
CA GLU A 482 -8.69 -22.79 -23.48
C GLU A 482 -9.77 -23.71 -22.93
N VAL A 483 -10.07 -23.60 -21.65
CA VAL A 483 -11.12 -24.33 -20.95
C VAL A 483 -12.38 -23.49 -20.85
N TRP A 484 -12.21 -22.16 -20.70
CA TRP A 484 -13.31 -21.23 -20.52
C TRP A 484 -12.85 -19.81 -20.79
N SER A 485 -13.77 -19.00 -21.32
CA SER A 485 -13.56 -17.56 -21.49
C SER A 485 -14.85 -16.78 -21.32
N THR A 486 -14.71 -15.47 -21.11
CA THR A 486 -15.83 -14.52 -21.09
C THR A 486 -15.73 -13.53 -22.26
N PRO A 487 -16.86 -12.96 -22.71
CA PRO A 487 -16.82 -11.83 -23.66
C PRO A 487 -16.01 -10.64 -23.12
N GLY A 488 -15.80 -10.58 -21.80
CA GLY A 488 -14.99 -9.56 -21.12
C GLY A 488 -13.48 -9.72 -21.31
N GLY A 489 -13.01 -10.83 -21.89
CA GLY A 489 -11.59 -11.12 -22.11
C GLY A 489 -10.90 -11.69 -20.87
N GLU A 490 -11.63 -12.44 -20.07
CA GLU A 490 -11.12 -13.30 -19.00
C GLU A 490 -11.00 -14.71 -19.53
N TYR A 491 -9.91 -15.42 -19.18
CA TYR A 491 -9.62 -16.76 -19.72
C TYR A 491 -9.17 -17.69 -18.61
N LEU A 492 -9.57 -18.96 -18.72
CA LEU A 492 -9.00 -20.09 -18.01
C LEU A 492 -8.39 -21.03 -19.03
N PHE A 493 -7.10 -21.28 -18.92
CA PHE A 493 -6.38 -22.26 -19.74
C PHE A 493 -5.98 -23.44 -18.87
N ALA A 494 -6.14 -24.67 -19.39
CA ALA A 494 -5.38 -25.82 -18.92
C ALA A 494 -3.95 -25.73 -19.49
N VAL A 495 -2.96 -26.04 -18.67
CA VAL A 495 -1.54 -25.89 -19.03
C VAL A 495 -0.94 -27.27 -19.26
N ARG A 496 -0.31 -27.46 -20.40
CA ARG A 496 0.43 -28.65 -20.76
C ARG A 496 1.93 -28.38 -20.74
N SER A 497 2.56 -28.65 -19.61
CA SER A 497 4.00 -28.42 -19.42
C SER A 497 4.91 -29.44 -20.11
N ASP A 498 4.34 -30.53 -20.63
CA ASP A 498 4.99 -31.62 -21.34
C ASP A 498 5.21 -31.36 -22.83
N VAL A 499 4.57 -30.30 -23.38
CA VAL A 499 4.69 -29.96 -24.81
C VAL A 499 6.12 -29.48 -25.12
N PRO A 500 6.81 -30.07 -26.10
CA PRO A 500 8.11 -29.58 -26.50
C PRO A 500 7.99 -28.19 -27.14
N CYS A 501 8.68 -27.24 -26.58
CA CYS A 501 8.73 -25.89 -27.06
C CYS A 501 10.19 -25.46 -27.21
N ALA A 502 10.58 -25.13 -28.41
CA ALA A 502 11.89 -24.55 -28.66
C ALA A 502 11.86 -23.09 -28.20
N PRO A 503 12.73 -22.67 -27.25
CA PRO A 503 12.81 -21.28 -26.89
C PRO A 503 13.21 -20.46 -28.13
N VAL A 504 12.35 -19.54 -28.54
CA VAL A 504 12.77 -18.50 -29.49
C VAL A 504 13.78 -17.63 -28.77
N THR A 505 15.04 -17.78 -29.10
CA THR A 505 16.11 -16.87 -28.64
C THR A 505 15.82 -15.50 -29.19
N VAL A 506 15.08 -14.70 -28.41
CA VAL A 506 15.02 -13.25 -28.67
C VAL A 506 16.40 -12.73 -28.35
N LYS A 507 17.15 -12.38 -29.39
CA LYS A 507 18.40 -11.63 -29.23
C LYS A 507 18.07 -10.34 -28.44
N PRO A 508 18.91 -10.00 -27.44
CA PRO A 508 18.71 -8.86 -26.55
C PRO A 508 18.62 -7.52 -27.30
#